data_3b376d7583808c038eb537419a6ca42c
#
_entry.id   3b376d7583808c038eb537419a6ca42c
#
_cell.length_a   1.000
_cell.length_b   1.000
_cell.length_c   1.000
_cell.angle_alpha   90.00
_cell.angle_beta   90.00
_cell.angle_gamma   90.00
#
_symmetry.space_group_name_H-M   'P 1'
#
loop_
_entity.id
_entity.type
_entity.pdbx_description
1 polymer ?
#
loop_
_entity_poly.entity_id
_entity_poly.type
_entity_poly.pdbx_seq_one_letter_code
_entity_poly.pdbx_strand_id
1 'polypeptide(L)'
;MNEFIYPEIKAGLHIVSLPIGCLSDISFRALHMLSNSDYVAGEDTRNVKSLFKILKIGKSMKNVISYHDHSSLNTRKKIVDLIKEGKSVALVCDAGTPLISDPGYKLVKNVIEEGLDVFTLPGPSSVIAALTVSGLPTDTFSFLGFLPYTKSKKKKLLETYLKLEASLIFFESGKRMQNTLELLSETCSPFTEICI
;
A
#
# COMPACT_ATOMS: atom_id res chain seq x y z
N MET A 1 25.35 20.31 -11.10
CA MET A 1 24.15 19.51 -10.76
C MET A 1 23.46 20.23 -9.62
N ASN A 2 22.21 20.66 -9.80
CA ASN A 2 21.48 21.28 -8.69
C ASN A 2 21.27 20.18 -7.62
N GLU A 3 21.70 20.42 -6.40
CA GLU A 3 21.41 19.53 -5.27
C GLU A 3 19.89 19.48 -5.10
N PHE A 4 19.33 18.27 -4.99
CA PHE A 4 17.92 18.10 -4.65
C PHE A 4 17.70 18.60 -3.22
N ILE A 5 16.94 19.69 -3.09
CA ILE A 5 16.52 20.18 -1.77
C ILE A 5 15.34 19.34 -1.31
N TYR A 6 15.59 18.49 -0.33
CA TYR A 6 14.52 17.71 0.31
C TYR A 6 13.75 18.59 1.30
N PRO A 7 12.42 18.47 1.36
CA PRO A 7 11.66 19.16 2.39
C PRO A 7 12.02 18.64 3.78
N GLU A 8 11.96 19.51 4.77
CA GLU A 8 12.11 19.13 6.17
C GLU A 8 11.12 18.03 6.56
N ILE A 9 11.57 17.04 7.32
CA ILE A 9 10.73 15.95 7.83
C ILE A 9 10.04 16.46 9.10
N LYS A 10 8.76 16.76 8.97
CA LYS A 10 7.90 17.17 10.09
C LYS A 10 7.53 15.98 10.98
N ALA A 11 7.22 16.27 12.24
CA ALA A 11 6.57 15.30 13.13
C ALA A 11 5.25 14.84 12.51
N GLY A 12 4.94 13.53 12.61
CA GLY A 12 3.71 12.98 12.04
C GLY A 12 3.88 11.57 11.48
N LEU A 13 2.79 11.02 10.96
CA LEU A 13 2.76 9.74 10.27
C LEU A 13 2.96 9.97 8.77
N HIS A 14 3.99 9.34 8.20
CA HIS A 14 4.32 9.44 6.78
C HIS A 14 4.05 8.13 6.08
N ILE A 15 3.07 8.10 5.17
CA ILE A 15 2.75 6.93 4.35
C ILE A 15 3.74 6.88 3.19
N VAL A 16 4.61 5.87 3.17
CA VAL A 16 5.72 5.77 2.23
C VAL A 16 5.52 4.60 1.28
N SER A 17 5.31 4.89 0.00
CA SER A 17 5.20 3.85 -1.02
C SER A 17 6.57 3.26 -1.35
N LEU A 18 6.62 1.93 -1.47
CA LEU A 18 7.82 1.14 -1.80
C LEU A 18 7.74 0.57 -3.23
N PRO A 19 8.87 0.17 -3.82
CA PRO A 19 8.89 -0.50 -5.12
C PRO A 19 8.03 -1.77 -5.18
N ILE A 20 7.47 -2.05 -6.36
CA ILE A 20 6.60 -3.22 -6.61
C ILE A 20 7.27 -4.28 -7.47
N GLY A 21 8.58 -4.31 -7.54
CA GLY A 21 9.38 -5.27 -8.32
C GLY A 21 10.76 -4.73 -8.62
N CYS A 22 10.86 -3.54 -9.19
CA CYS A 22 12.13 -2.89 -9.52
C CYS A 22 12.53 -1.89 -8.41
N LEU A 23 13.64 -2.12 -7.73
CA LEU A 23 14.10 -1.24 -6.64
C LEU A 23 14.38 0.20 -7.08
N SER A 24 14.68 0.42 -8.36
CA SER A 24 14.92 1.75 -8.93
C SER A 24 13.67 2.63 -8.97
N ASP A 25 12.48 2.04 -8.80
CA ASP A 25 11.21 2.77 -8.75
C ASP A 25 10.98 3.45 -7.40
N ILE A 26 11.89 3.31 -6.44
CA ILE A 26 11.80 4.07 -5.19
C ILE A 26 11.97 5.57 -5.48
N SER A 27 11.05 6.37 -4.96
CA SER A 27 11.19 7.82 -5.10
C SER A 27 12.32 8.37 -4.24
N PHE A 28 12.98 9.44 -4.69
CA PHE A 28 13.99 10.13 -3.89
C PHE A 28 13.45 10.59 -2.52
N ARG A 29 12.18 11.03 -2.47
CA ARG A 29 11.54 11.41 -1.21
C ARG A 29 11.34 10.21 -0.28
N ALA A 30 10.96 9.04 -0.80
CA ALA A 30 10.84 7.81 -0.01
C ALA A 30 12.20 7.41 0.57
N LEU A 31 13.26 7.43 -0.24
CA LEU A 31 14.62 7.12 0.20
C LEU A 31 15.09 8.09 1.30
N HIS A 32 14.88 9.39 1.10
CA HIS A 32 15.19 10.42 2.09
C HIS A 32 14.43 10.20 3.41
N MET A 33 13.12 9.95 3.34
CA MET A 33 12.26 9.67 4.50
C MET A 33 12.73 8.44 5.27
N LEU A 34 12.97 7.32 4.59
CA LEU A 34 13.42 6.08 5.21
C LEU A 34 14.78 6.25 5.91
N SER A 35 15.66 7.07 5.34
CA SER A 35 16.99 7.34 5.91
C SER A 35 16.92 8.23 7.16
N ASN A 36 16.03 9.22 7.18
CA ASN A 36 16.08 10.33 8.13
C ASN A 36 14.90 10.40 9.12
N SER A 37 13.78 9.67 8.90
CA SER A 37 12.68 9.63 9.90
C SER A 37 13.17 9.09 11.24
N ASP A 38 12.52 9.45 12.34
CA ASP A 38 12.88 8.92 13.68
C ASP A 38 12.60 7.42 13.76
N TYR A 39 11.43 6.99 13.24
CA TYR A 39 10.98 5.59 13.28
C TYR A 39 10.47 5.13 11.92
N VAL A 40 10.52 3.81 11.71
CA VAL A 40 9.88 3.15 10.56
C VAL A 40 8.97 2.04 11.10
N ALA A 41 7.71 2.09 10.74
CA ALA A 41 6.72 1.06 11.04
C ALA A 41 6.45 0.23 9.78
N GLY A 42 6.57 -1.09 9.87
CA GLY A 42 6.36 -2.00 8.73
C GLY A 42 5.80 -3.34 9.17
N GLU A 43 5.16 -4.05 8.25
CA GLU A 43 4.49 -5.32 8.53
C GLU A 43 5.50 -6.40 8.93
N ASP A 44 6.48 -6.63 8.10
CA ASP A 44 7.58 -7.54 8.39
C ASP A 44 8.90 -6.77 8.58
N THR A 45 9.37 -6.72 9.81
CA THR A 45 10.65 -6.05 10.12
C THR A 45 11.86 -6.68 9.44
N ARG A 46 11.77 -7.95 8.99
CA ARG A 46 12.82 -8.63 8.23
C ARG A 46 12.90 -8.06 6.82
N ASN A 47 11.75 -7.79 6.19
CA ASN A 47 11.67 -7.18 4.86
C ASN A 47 12.19 -5.73 4.91
N VAL A 48 11.83 -4.97 5.95
CA VAL A 48 12.40 -3.63 6.18
C VAL A 48 13.92 -3.67 6.34
N LYS A 49 14.45 -4.64 7.10
CA LYS A 49 15.92 -4.84 7.25
C LYS A 49 16.59 -5.14 5.92
N SER A 50 16.01 -6.05 5.14
CA SER A 50 16.53 -6.44 3.83
C SER A 50 16.57 -5.24 2.89
N LEU A 51 15.47 -4.47 2.85
CA LEU A 51 15.38 -3.24 2.06
C LEU A 51 16.47 -2.22 2.46
N PHE A 52 16.64 -1.96 3.75
CA PHE A 52 17.67 -1.04 4.25
C PHE A 52 19.07 -1.48 3.86
N LYS A 53 19.38 -2.80 3.93
CA LYS A 53 20.66 -3.34 3.50
C LYS A 53 20.90 -3.11 2.01
N ILE A 54 19.90 -3.37 1.17
CA ILE A 54 20.01 -3.22 -0.29
C ILE A 54 20.15 -1.75 -0.68
N LEU A 55 19.36 -0.88 -0.06
CA LEU A 55 19.39 0.57 -0.30
C LEU A 55 20.53 1.29 0.43
N LYS A 56 21.38 0.56 1.17
CA LYS A 56 22.49 1.10 1.99
C LYS A 56 22.03 2.17 2.99
N ILE A 57 20.83 2.02 3.55
CA ILE A 57 20.30 2.91 4.59
C ILE A 57 20.93 2.52 5.93
N GLY A 58 21.72 3.42 6.51
CA GLY A 58 22.45 3.20 7.78
C GLY A 58 21.61 3.35 9.06
N LYS A 59 20.28 3.24 8.96
CA LYS A 59 19.38 3.43 10.11
C LYS A 59 19.49 2.32 11.15
N SER A 60 19.45 2.70 12.44
CA SER A 60 19.41 1.73 13.54
C SER A 60 18.11 0.91 13.53
N MET A 61 18.26 -0.39 13.66
CA MET A 61 17.11 -1.31 13.74
C MET A 61 16.28 -1.17 15.04
N LYS A 62 16.78 -0.47 16.04
CA LYS A 62 16.02 -0.15 17.26
C LYS A 62 14.82 0.77 16.98
N ASN A 63 14.88 1.50 15.87
CA ASN A 63 13.84 2.44 15.44
C ASN A 63 12.85 1.80 14.45
N VAL A 64 12.89 0.47 14.23
CA VAL A 64 11.92 -0.25 13.40
C VAL A 64 10.87 -0.89 14.29
N ILE A 65 9.60 -0.57 14.02
CA ILE A 65 8.42 -1.04 14.76
C ILE A 65 7.67 -2.03 13.86
N SER A 66 7.35 -3.23 14.39
CA SER A 66 6.43 -4.13 13.69
C SER A 66 5.01 -3.62 13.81
N TYR A 67 4.35 -3.40 12.68
CA TYR A 67 2.96 -2.97 12.61
C TYR A 67 2.21 -3.70 11.50
N HIS A 68 1.13 -4.40 11.86
CA HIS A 68 0.21 -5.13 10.96
C HIS A 68 -1.23 -4.99 11.45
N ASP A 69 -2.23 -5.38 10.67
CA ASP A 69 -3.66 -5.19 11.00
C ASP A 69 -4.10 -5.86 12.30
N HIS A 70 -3.41 -6.93 12.70
CA HIS A 70 -3.62 -7.61 13.99
C HIS A 70 -2.76 -7.05 15.12
N SER A 71 -1.99 -6.00 14.88
CA SER A 71 -1.22 -5.32 15.92
C SER A 71 -2.13 -4.84 17.04
N SER A 72 -1.65 -5.01 18.28
CA SER A 72 -2.39 -4.64 19.48
C SER A 72 -2.72 -3.15 19.50
N LEU A 73 -3.75 -2.80 20.27
CA LEU A 73 -4.03 -1.38 20.58
C LEU A 73 -2.80 -0.68 21.15
N ASN A 74 -1.99 -1.39 21.95
CA ASN A 74 -0.77 -0.84 22.55
C ASN A 74 0.28 -0.45 21.48
N THR A 75 0.42 -1.21 20.39
CA THR A 75 1.34 -0.86 19.31
C THR A 75 0.90 0.42 18.60
N ARG A 76 -0.41 0.56 18.30
CA ARG A 76 -0.95 1.79 17.71
C ARG A 76 -0.77 2.99 18.64
N LYS A 77 -1.12 2.82 19.92
CA LYS A 77 -0.93 3.85 20.94
C LYS A 77 0.52 4.28 21.02
N LYS A 78 1.47 3.34 21.08
CA LYS A 78 2.91 3.64 21.07
C LYS A 78 3.31 4.52 19.88
N ILE A 79 2.83 4.22 18.67
CA ILE A 79 3.15 5.03 17.49
C ILE A 79 2.55 6.43 17.59
N VAL A 80 1.30 6.53 18.06
CA VAL A 80 0.63 7.83 18.28
C VAL A 80 1.38 8.65 19.34
N ASP A 81 1.79 8.03 20.43
CA ASP A 81 2.52 8.71 21.51
C ASP A 81 3.88 9.24 21.00
N LEU A 82 4.61 8.47 20.19
CA LEU A 82 5.84 8.93 19.53
C LEU A 82 5.61 10.18 18.67
N ILE A 83 4.50 10.21 17.91
CA ILE A 83 4.16 11.38 17.08
C ILE A 83 3.82 12.59 17.96
N LYS A 84 3.11 12.38 19.10
CA LYS A 84 2.83 13.42 20.10
C LYS A 84 4.12 14.00 20.73
N GLU A 85 5.15 13.18 20.83
CA GLU A 85 6.50 13.58 21.28
C GLU A 85 7.29 14.33 20.20
N GLY A 86 6.67 14.68 19.06
CA GLY A 86 7.32 15.39 17.96
C GLY A 86 8.15 14.50 17.04
N LYS A 87 7.94 13.16 17.04
CA LYS A 87 8.67 12.23 16.19
C LYS A 87 8.01 12.04 14.84
N SER A 88 8.83 11.80 13.83
CA SER A 88 8.42 11.38 12.50
C SER A 88 8.42 9.86 12.39
N VAL A 89 7.29 9.28 11.94
CA VAL A 89 7.13 7.83 11.76
C VAL A 89 6.80 7.53 10.30
N ALA A 90 7.67 6.81 9.60
CA ALA A 90 7.40 6.32 8.26
C ALA A 90 6.65 4.98 8.33
N LEU A 91 5.44 4.91 7.76
CA LEU A 91 4.70 3.65 7.60
C LEU A 91 4.97 3.08 6.21
N VAL A 92 5.42 1.84 6.17
CA VAL A 92 5.68 1.07 4.94
C VAL A 92 4.93 -0.26 4.95
N CYS A 93 4.64 -0.81 3.78
CA CYS A 93 4.24 -2.20 3.56
C CYS A 93 5.37 -2.96 2.87
N ASP A 94 5.16 -4.22 2.52
CA ASP A 94 6.19 -5.04 1.86
C ASP A 94 6.48 -4.55 0.43
N ALA A 95 5.47 -4.05 -0.28
CA ALA A 95 5.59 -3.48 -1.62
C ALA A 95 4.41 -2.56 -1.94
N GLY A 96 4.61 -1.54 -2.75
CA GLY A 96 3.55 -0.62 -3.16
C GLY A 96 3.18 0.42 -2.10
N THR A 97 1.94 0.86 -2.14
CA THR A 97 1.42 1.93 -1.28
C THR A 97 0.70 1.34 -0.08
N PRO A 98 1.13 1.61 1.17
CA PRO A 98 0.44 1.18 2.38
C PRO A 98 -1.06 1.52 2.37
N LEU A 99 -1.87 0.80 3.11
CA LEU A 99 -3.33 0.88 3.22
C LEU A 99 -4.12 0.33 2.00
N ILE A 100 -3.50 0.18 0.84
CA ILE A 100 -4.18 -0.31 -0.37
C ILE A 100 -4.09 -1.84 -0.41
N SER A 101 -5.03 -2.52 0.21
CA SER A 101 -5.02 -3.96 0.52
C SER A 101 -3.90 -4.39 1.48
N ASP A 102 -3.35 -3.43 2.20
CA ASP A 102 -2.26 -3.55 3.18
C ASP A 102 -2.66 -2.93 4.53
N PRO A 103 -1.95 -3.26 5.62
CA PRO A 103 -2.19 -2.68 6.93
C PRO A 103 -2.00 -1.15 6.95
N GLY A 104 -2.72 -0.49 7.87
CA GLY A 104 -2.48 0.93 8.15
C GLY A 104 -3.72 1.77 8.43
N TYR A 105 -4.88 1.39 7.90
CA TYR A 105 -6.11 2.18 8.02
C TYR A 105 -6.43 2.57 9.48
N LYS A 106 -6.37 1.62 10.41
CA LYS A 106 -6.65 1.86 11.83
C LYS A 106 -5.65 2.81 12.48
N LEU A 107 -4.38 2.76 12.07
CA LEU A 107 -3.34 3.66 12.58
C LEU A 107 -3.58 5.08 12.07
N VAL A 108 -3.77 5.25 10.76
CA VAL A 108 -4.08 6.55 10.16
C VAL A 108 -5.30 7.18 10.82
N LYS A 109 -6.37 6.39 11.00
CA LYS A 109 -7.58 6.85 11.68
C LYS A 109 -7.28 7.36 13.09
N ASN A 110 -6.53 6.61 13.90
CA ASN A 110 -6.17 7.02 15.26
C ASN A 110 -5.30 8.29 15.28
N VAL A 111 -4.34 8.43 14.35
CA VAL A 111 -3.50 9.64 14.24
C VAL A 111 -4.35 10.86 13.93
N ILE A 112 -5.30 10.75 13.00
CA ILE A 112 -6.23 11.83 12.63
C ILE A 112 -7.16 12.18 13.80
N GLU A 113 -7.72 11.18 14.50
CA GLU A 113 -8.60 11.38 15.66
C GLU A 113 -7.91 12.12 16.81
N GLU A 114 -6.59 11.97 16.93
CA GLU A 114 -5.76 12.70 17.91
C GLU A 114 -5.28 14.08 17.43
N GLY A 115 -5.76 14.55 16.26
CA GLY A 115 -5.40 15.86 15.71
C GLY A 115 -3.96 15.95 15.20
N LEU A 116 -3.31 14.81 14.92
CA LEU A 116 -1.93 14.74 14.48
C LEU A 116 -1.83 14.66 12.94
N ASP A 117 -0.70 15.09 12.40
CA ASP A 117 -0.50 15.16 10.97
C ASP A 117 -0.24 13.80 10.32
N VAL A 118 -0.85 13.60 9.16
CA VAL A 118 -0.58 12.46 8.26
C VAL A 118 -0.15 13.00 6.90
N PHE A 119 0.99 12.53 6.43
CA PHE A 119 1.59 12.92 5.14
C PHE A 119 1.64 11.72 4.20
N THR A 120 1.51 11.95 2.90
CA THR A 120 1.74 10.92 1.89
C THR A 120 2.99 11.22 1.06
N LEU A 121 3.76 10.17 0.77
CA LEU A 121 4.84 10.18 -0.19
C LEU A 121 4.39 9.33 -1.40
N PRO A 122 3.88 9.97 -2.47
CA PRO A 122 3.46 9.27 -3.68
C PRO A 122 4.57 8.39 -4.24
N GLY A 123 4.18 7.22 -4.74
CA GLY A 123 5.11 6.27 -5.33
C GLY A 123 4.40 5.10 -6.01
N PRO A 124 5.07 3.97 -6.19
CA PRO A 124 4.55 2.83 -6.91
C PRO A 124 3.22 2.30 -6.36
N SER A 125 2.32 1.98 -7.27
CA SER A 125 1.03 1.32 -6.98
C SER A 125 0.76 0.29 -8.06
N SER A 126 0.59 -0.98 -7.68
CA SER A 126 0.29 -2.06 -8.62
C SER A 126 -1.06 -1.88 -9.29
N VAL A 127 -2.03 -1.26 -8.61
CA VAL A 127 -3.37 -0.94 -9.16
C VAL A 127 -3.23 -0.01 -10.36
N ILE A 128 -2.53 1.10 -10.19
CA ILE A 128 -2.33 2.09 -11.26
C ILE A 128 -1.40 1.55 -12.34
N ALA A 129 -0.30 0.86 -11.95
CA ALA A 129 0.62 0.27 -12.92
C ALA A 129 -0.07 -0.74 -13.83
N ALA A 130 -0.91 -1.62 -13.28
CA ALA A 130 -1.69 -2.58 -14.08
C ALA A 130 -2.68 -1.87 -15.02
N LEU A 131 -3.42 -0.89 -14.51
CA LEU A 131 -4.41 -0.15 -15.30
C LEU A 131 -3.76 0.56 -16.49
N THR A 132 -2.62 1.21 -16.30
CA THR A 132 -1.94 1.98 -17.35
C THR A 132 -1.41 1.13 -18.51
N VAL A 133 -1.17 -0.16 -18.30
CA VAL A 133 -0.69 -1.08 -19.34
C VAL A 133 -1.76 -2.07 -19.82
N SER A 134 -2.97 -2.03 -19.26
CA SER A 134 -4.03 -3.00 -19.57
C SER A 134 -4.64 -2.83 -20.97
N GLY A 135 -4.58 -1.63 -21.53
CA GLY A 135 -5.34 -1.28 -22.75
C GLY A 135 -6.83 -1.04 -22.51
N LEU A 136 -7.33 -1.18 -21.27
CA LEU A 136 -8.72 -0.91 -20.90
C LEU A 136 -8.94 0.59 -20.63
N PRO A 137 -10.21 1.08 -20.65
CA PRO A 137 -10.54 2.46 -20.27
C PRO A 137 -10.02 2.83 -18.89
N THR A 138 -9.40 4.00 -18.77
CA THR A 138 -8.71 4.44 -17.55
C THR A 138 -9.36 5.63 -16.86
N ASP A 139 -10.33 6.27 -17.50
CA ASP A 139 -11.04 7.46 -17.03
C ASP A 139 -11.93 7.18 -15.81
N THR A 140 -12.58 6.02 -15.80
CA THR A 140 -13.37 5.56 -14.65
C THR A 140 -13.00 4.13 -14.29
N PHE A 141 -12.58 3.90 -13.05
CA PHE A 141 -12.26 2.56 -12.57
C PHE A 141 -12.65 2.34 -11.11
N SER A 142 -12.82 1.09 -10.74
CA SER A 142 -13.10 0.66 -9.36
C SER A 142 -12.12 -0.41 -8.92
N PHE A 143 -11.44 -0.20 -7.80
CA PHE A 143 -10.56 -1.19 -7.18
C PHE A 143 -11.30 -1.95 -6.08
N LEU A 144 -11.36 -3.27 -6.20
CA LEU A 144 -12.13 -4.17 -5.33
C LEU A 144 -11.27 -4.89 -4.27
N GLY A 145 -9.94 -4.64 -4.26
CA GLY A 145 -9.03 -5.40 -3.42
C GLY A 145 -8.96 -6.87 -3.82
N PHE A 146 -8.71 -7.77 -2.85
CA PHE A 146 -8.76 -9.22 -3.06
C PHE A 146 -10.21 -9.72 -3.13
N LEU A 147 -10.49 -10.52 -4.15
CA LEU A 147 -11.81 -11.14 -4.27
C LEU A 147 -12.10 -12.12 -3.11
N PRO A 148 -13.37 -12.21 -2.64
CA PRO A 148 -13.75 -13.15 -1.60
C PRO A 148 -13.38 -14.60 -1.92
N TYR A 149 -13.15 -15.42 -0.88
CA TYR A 149 -12.77 -16.82 -1.06
C TYR A 149 -13.89 -17.69 -1.63
N THR A 150 -15.14 -17.48 -1.21
CA THR A 150 -16.27 -18.33 -1.63
C THR A 150 -16.83 -17.88 -2.98
N LYS A 151 -17.14 -18.84 -3.86
CA LYS A 151 -17.69 -18.60 -5.22
C LYS A 151 -18.93 -17.70 -5.16
N SER A 152 -19.84 -17.95 -4.20
CA SER A 152 -21.10 -17.19 -4.08
C SER A 152 -20.88 -15.72 -3.72
N LYS A 153 -19.97 -15.42 -2.76
CA LYS A 153 -19.64 -14.03 -2.39
C LYS A 153 -18.91 -13.32 -3.52
N LYS A 154 -17.98 -14.03 -4.19
CA LYS A 154 -17.25 -13.51 -5.35
C LYS A 154 -18.21 -13.14 -6.47
N LYS A 155 -19.13 -14.04 -6.83
CA LYS A 155 -20.17 -13.82 -7.84
C LYS A 155 -21.03 -12.61 -7.52
N LYS A 156 -21.56 -12.53 -6.29
CA LYS A 156 -22.39 -11.40 -5.84
C LYS A 156 -21.64 -10.06 -5.92
N LEU A 157 -20.36 -10.04 -5.55
CA LEU A 157 -19.54 -8.85 -5.65
C LEU A 157 -19.37 -8.42 -7.12
N LEU A 158 -18.98 -9.36 -8.00
CA LEU A 158 -18.80 -9.09 -9.44
C LEU A 158 -20.11 -8.61 -10.07
N GLU A 159 -21.24 -9.28 -9.85
CA GLU A 159 -22.56 -8.89 -10.36
C GLU A 159 -22.97 -7.47 -9.93
N THR A 160 -22.51 -7.03 -8.76
CA THR A 160 -22.77 -5.66 -8.28
C THR A 160 -21.96 -4.64 -9.06
N TYR A 161 -20.65 -4.89 -9.22
CA TYR A 161 -19.74 -3.93 -9.81
C TYR A 161 -19.73 -3.96 -11.35
N LEU A 162 -20.06 -5.07 -11.99
CA LEU A 162 -20.22 -5.17 -13.46
C LEU A 162 -21.37 -4.28 -14.01
N LYS A 163 -22.20 -3.72 -13.14
CA LYS A 163 -23.22 -2.74 -13.52
C LYS A 163 -22.66 -1.33 -13.66
N LEU A 164 -21.44 -1.10 -13.23
CA LEU A 164 -20.78 0.20 -13.35
C LEU A 164 -20.16 0.33 -14.74
N GLU A 165 -20.27 1.51 -15.32
CA GLU A 165 -19.53 1.88 -16.53
C GLU A 165 -18.08 2.27 -16.14
N ALA A 166 -17.29 1.26 -15.75
CA ALA A 166 -15.95 1.45 -15.20
C ALA A 166 -15.08 0.20 -15.39
N SER A 167 -13.79 0.40 -15.55
CA SER A 167 -12.81 -0.70 -15.47
C SER A 167 -12.74 -1.23 -14.05
N LEU A 168 -12.89 -2.55 -13.87
CA LEU A 168 -12.82 -3.19 -12.56
C LEU A 168 -11.43 -3.77 -12.34
N ILE A 169 -10.79 -3.38 -11.25
CA ILE A 169 -9.46 -3.87 -10.86
C ILE A 169 -9.60 -4.66 -9.57
N PHE A 170 -8.99 -5.83 -9.51
CA PHE A 170 -8.95 -6.62 -8.28
C PHE A 170 -7.68 -7.46 -8.21
N PHE A 171 -7.32 -7.82 -6.99
CA PHE A 171 -6.23 -8.75 -6.74
C PHE A 171 -6.74 -10.18 -6.68
N GLU A 172 -5.97 -11.09 -7.26
CA GLU A 172 -6.21 -12.51 -7.14
C GLU A 172 -4.89 -13.27 -7.00
N SER A 173 -4.86 -14.31 -6.18
CA SER A 173 -3.67 -15.16 -6.09
C SER A 173 -3.59 -16.13 -7.26
N GLY A 174 -2.37 -16.46 -7.71
CA GLY A 174 -2.17 -17.41 -8.79
C GLY A 174 -2.86 -18.76 -8.56
N LYS A 175 -2.91 -19.22 -7.29
CA LYS A 175 -3.61 -20.48 -6.92
C LYS A 175 -5.12 -20.45 -7.14
N ARG A 176 -5.73 -19.27 -7.12
CA ARG A 176 -7.18 -19.10 -7.29
C ARG A 176 -7.57 -18.58 -8.69
N MET A 177 -6.58 -18.21 -9.50
CA MET A 177 -6.78 -17.55 -10.80
C MET A 177 -7.69 -18.37 -11.71
N GLN A 178 -7.42 -19.67 -11.87
CA GLN A 178 -8.24 -20.53 -12.73
C GLN A 178 -9.72 -20.50 -12.35
N ASN A 179 -10.04 -20.74 -11.07
CA ASN A 179 -11.43 -20.72 -10.59
C ASN A 179 -12.09 -19.34 -10.73
N THR A 180 -11.28 -18.28 -10.69
CA THR A 180 -11.77 -16.92 -10.89
C THR A 180 -12.08 -16.65 -12.35
N LEU A 181 -11.24 -17.11 -13.28
CA LEU A 181 -11.50 -17.00 -14.73
C LEU A 181 -12.73 -17.81 -15.16
N GLU A 182 -12.91 -19.01 -14.63
CA GLU A 182 -14.12 -19.81 -14.84
C GLU A 182 -15.37 -19.05 -14.36
N LEU A 183 -15.33 -18.43 -13.18
CA LEU A 183 -16.44 -17.63 -12.69
C LEU A 183 -16.69 -16.38 -13.56
N LEU A 184 -15.64 -15.71 -14.02
CA LEU A 184 -15.79 -14.55 -14.91
C LEU A 184 -16.45 -14.96 -16.23
N SER A 185 -16.08 -16.11 -16.81
CA SER A 185 -16.72 -16.62 -18.04
C SER A 185 -18.21 -16.95 -17.85
N GLU A 186 -18.63 -17.30 -16.62
CA GLU A 186 -20.04 -17.52 -16.28
C GLU A 186 -20.82 -16.22 -16.00
N THR A 187 -20.11 -15.14 -15.67
CA THR A 187 -20.74 -13.93 -15.10
C THR A 187 -20.68 -12.73 -16.03
N CYS A 188 -19.59 -12.62 -16.82
CA CYS A 188 -19.36 -11.52 -17.75
C CYS A 188 -19.97 -11.80 -19.13
N SER A 189 -20.16 -10.74 -19.91
CA SER A 189 -20.46 -10.87 -21.33
C SER A 189 -19.31 -11.56 -22.08
N PRO A 190 -19.57 -12.37 -23.12
CA PRO A 190 -18.51 -12.92 -23.98
C PRO A 190 -17.60 -11.87 -24.65
N PHE A 191 -18.04 -10.62 -24.70
CA PHE A 191 -17.29 -9.50 -25.27
C PHE A 191 -16.56 -8.66 -24.22
N THR A 192 -16.60 -9.07 -22.93
CA THR A 192 -15.87 -8.35 -21.88
C THR A 192 -14.37 -8.55 -22.04
N GLU A 193 -13.67 -7.45 -22.24
CA GLU A 193 -12.20 -7.45 -22.31
C GLU A 193 -11.59 -7.66 -20.90
N ILE A 194 -10.55 -8.49 -20.84
CA ILE A 194 -9.84 -8.82 -19.58
C ILE A 194 -8.34 -8.71 -19.84
N CYS A 195 -7.64 -8.08 -18.91
CA CYS A 195 -6.19 -8.05 -18.82
C CYS A 195 -5.70 -8.75 -17.54
N ILE A 196 -4.66 -9.61 -17.66
CA ILE A 196 -4.07 -10.38 -16.54
C ILE A 196 -2.56 -10.13 -16.50
#